data_62e9e4976d80b08f2db3cf5fc926d10c
#
_entry.id   62e9e4976d80b08f2db3cf5fc926d10c
#
_cell.length_a   1.000
_cell.length_b   1.000
_cell.length_c   1.000
_cell.angle_alpha   90.00
_cell.angle_beta   90.00
_cell.angle_gamma   90.00
#
_symmetry.space_group_name_H-M   'P 1'
#
loop_
_entity.id
_entity.type
_entity.pdbx_description
1 polymer ?
#
loop_
_entity_poly.entity_id
_entity_poly.type
_entity_poly.pdbx_seq_one_letter_code
_entity_poly.pdbx_strand_id
1 'polypeptide(L)'
;MQLELPQELEDISSTKIRENIDNHRDISSLIDPVVQEYIYHKGMYLREPEFKPILRAKAIAFENAAGRDREVLDELGNTVLYGHPDAQAILTKIQVENDRLLILRNTVEGERPAGFVSYREIGNEDLFGVLKDMELANLVRGKSSREILLITGIYAREDGTGDSGVIRDAPQQLLVEVLAKELEKNYSFALFVAERGTATKEVVYVLERQGFIRPHMADENDKRTIYMVDMHEPLMFLHNLDTTIKEPFASNPAVLDAVEKNHKKLQIAMTKLYPGNLVLSLSSGIMYHRLVDRITALNDVPREPLVPRRLGKNMCVPFGKILRGKVVPNTVTKTLHTDKVYEPDLNSFTIEPFPYYSPLKSQIETIKSFDRPVILVDDLVHTANRLQVLVPQLREDGIPIKKVVVGVLSGYGRDLMQCLKVPVESIYSMPNLRQWFVESTLYPFIGGDTVRREEMKVAGLQPSINMILPYATPRLSGCSREALVEFSACCIENSRDLFQVLEAEYRKMYAKNLTLSRLSEAVILPLCPDKGSCMEYDENLAASVYLENDLETLWRMKEFMIKG
;
A
#
# COMPACT_ATOMS: atom_id res chain seq x y z
N MET A 1 -31.77 -28.04 38.01
CA MET A 1 -31.39 -26.63 37.85
C MET A 1 -30.75 -26.52 36.48
N GLN A 2 -31.51 -26.05 35.51
CA GLN A 2 -31.00 -25.85 34.14
C GLN A 2 -30.39 -24.44 34.14
N LEU A 3 -29.10 -24.35 33.94
CA LEU A 3 -28.41 -23.07 33.71
C LEU A 3 -28.75 -22.61 32.31
N GLU A 4 -29.61 -21.60 32.20
CA GLU A 4 -29.79 -20.90 30.94
C GLU A 4 -28.58 -19.95 30.76
N LEU A 5 -27.75 -20.26 29.78
CA LEU A 5 -26.67 -19.38 29.39
C LEU A 5 -27.23 -18.23 28.51
N PRO A 6 -26.69 -17.00 28.59
CA PRO A 6 -27.00 -15.97 27.63
C PRO A 6 -26.74 -16.47 26.19
N GLN A 7 -27.62 -16.11 25.28
CA GLN A 7 -27.59 -16.59 23.89
C GLN A 7 -26.23 -16.35 23.21
N GLU A 8 -25.50 -15.31 23.62
CA GLU A 8 -24.15 -14.97 23.17
C GLU A 8 -23.08 -15.98 23.62
N LEU A 9 -23.35 -16.76 24.66
CA LEU A 9 -22.44 -17.75 25.24
C LEU A 9 -22.77 -19.19 24.84
N GLU A 10 -23.98 -19.44 24.30
CA GLU A 10 -24.40 -20.79 23.88
C GLU A 10 -23.53 -21.37 22.76
N ASP A 11 -22.97 -20.50 21.91
CA ASP A 11 -22.13 -20.86 20.76
C ASP A 11 -20.63 -20.90 21.08
N ILE A 12 -20.21 -20.72 22.33
CA ILE A 12 -18.79 -20.72 22.69
C ILE A 12 -18.30 -22.18 22.81
N SER A 13 -17.49 -22.58 21.86
CA SER A 13 -16.80 -23.86 21.89
C SER A 13 -15.29 -23.68 21.95
N SER A 14 -14.59 -24.68 22.47
CA SER A 14 -13.12 -24.71 22.45
C SER A 14 -12.55 -24.66 21.02
N THR A 15 -13.31 -25.11 20.03
CA THR A 15 -12.98 -24.98 18.61
C THR A 15 -13.04 -23.54 18.17
N LYS A 16 -14.11 -22.81 18.52
CA LYS A 16 -14.27 -21.39 18.19
C LYS A 16 -13.19 -20.51 18.85
N ILE A 17 -12.81 -20.82 20.10
CA ILE A 17 -11.70 -20.16 20.79
C ILE A 17 -10.38 -20.38 20.04
N ARG A 18 -10.09 -21.63 19.66
CA ARG A 18 -8.88 -21.98 18.87
C ARG A 18 -8.86 -21.29 17.52
N GLU A 19 -9.96 -21.30 16.78
CA GLU A 19 -10.11 -20.61 15.51
C GLU A 19 -9.90 -19.10 15.65
N ASN A 20 -10.41 -18.50 16.72
CA ASN A 20 -10.19 -17.07 16.99
C ASN A 20 -8.70 -16.79 17.29
N ILE A 21 -8.04 -17.62 18.09
CA ILE A 21 -6.59 -17.52 18.33
C ILE A 21 -5.80 -17.68 17.03
N ASP A 22 -6.17 -18.65 16.19
CA ASP A 22 -5.55 -18.90 14.89
C ASP A 22 -5.74 -17.74 13.92
N ASN A 23 -6.91 -17.10 13.94
CA ASN A 23 -7.24 -15.95 13.11
C ASN A 23 -6.85 -14.60 13.73
N HIS A 24 -6.09 -14.61 14.84
CA HIS A 24 -5.71 -13.42 15.61
C HIS A 24 -6.90 -12.57 16.07
N ARG A 25 -8.07 -13.18 16.21
CA ARG A 25 -9.24 -12.53 16.78
C ARG A 25 -9.14 -12.48 18.30
N ASP A 26 -9.76 -11.48 18.87
CA ASP A 26 -9.85 -11.37 20.33
C ASP A 26 -10.69 -12.49 20.93
N ILE A 27 -10.25 -12.99 22.08
CA ILE A 27 -10.91 -14.03 22.85
C ILE A 27 -11.28 -13.56 24.26
N SER A 28 -10.99 -12.30 24.59
CA SER A 28 -11.21 -11.77 25.96
C SER A 28 -12.69 -11.75 26.39
N SER A 29 -13.59 -11.68 25.41
CA SER A 29 -15.04 -11.79 25.67
C SER A 29 -15.54 -13.25 25.75
N LEU A 30 -14.71 -14.23 25.40
CA LEU A 30 -15.09 -15.64 25.30
C LEU A 30 -14.60 -16.48 26.47
N ILE A 31 -13.57 -16.02 27.19
CA ILE A 31 -12.93 -16.76 28.29
C ILE A 31 -12.51 -15.81 29.41
N ASP A 32 -12.35 -16.39 30.59
CA ASP A 32 -11.84 -15.66 31.75
C ASP A 32 -10.43 -15.10 31.49
N PRO A 33 -10.13 -13.86 31.90
CA PRO A 33 -8.81 -13.23 31.71
C PRO A 33 -7.63 -14.07 32.23
N VAL A 34 -7.80 -14.78 33.36
CA VAL A 34 -6.77 -15.67 33.90
C VAL A 34 -6.47 -16.85 32.96
N VAL A 35 -7.52 -17.41 32.36
CA VAL A 35 -7.39 -18.50 31.39
C VAL A 35 -6.74 -17.99 30.10
N GLN A 36 -7.12 -16.79 29.65
CA GLN A 36 -6.51 -16.13 28.51
C GLN A 36 -5.01 -15.89 28.72
N GLU A 37 -4.64 -15.33 29.89
CA GLU A 37 -3.25 -15.09 30.26
C GLU A 37 -2.45 -16.41 30.27
N TYR A 38 -3.00 -17.46 30.85
CA TYR A 38 -2.38 -18.79 30.86
C TYR A 38 -2.16 -19.33 29.44
N ILE A 39 -3.18 -19.24 28.56
CA ILE A 39 -3.08 -19.69 27.16
C ILE A 39 -1.94 -18.97 26.44
N TYR A 40 -1.86 -17.67 26.55
CA TYR A 40 -0.84 -16.87 25.85
C TYR A 40 0.54 -17.01 26.47
N HIS A 41 0.64 -17.05 27.80
CA HIS A 41 1.91 -17.27 28.50
C HIS A 41 2.52 -18.64 28.18
N LYS A 42 1.72 -19.68 28.11
CA LYS A 42 2.16 -21.04 27.77
C LYS A 42 2.27 -21.28 26.26
N GLY A 43 1.87 -20.32 25.41
CA GLY A 43 1.85 -20.50 23.97
C GLY A 43 0.91 -21.62 23.51
N MET A 44 -0.16 -21.89 24.28
CA MET A 44 -1.13 -22.92 23.95
C MET A 44 -1.97 -22.51 22.74
N TYR A 45 -2.38 -23.49 21.93
CA TYR A 45 -3.18 -23.30 20.72
C TYR A 45 -2.52 -22.43 19.63
N LEU A 46 -1.24 -22.13 19.76
CA LEU A 46 -0.44 -21.60 18.66
C LEU A 46 -0.15 -22.78 17.72
N ARG A 47 -0.99 -22.92 16.69
CA ARG A 47 -0.80 -23.98 15.70
C ARG A 47 0.49 -23.78 14.92
N GLU A 48 1.00 -24.87 14.38
CA GLU A 48 2.12 -24.83 13.43
C GLU A 48 1.83 -23.88 12.27
N PRO A 49 2.86 -23.26 11.70
CA PRO A 49 2.74 -22.27 10.62
C PRO A 49 1.92 -22.70 9.40
N GLU A 50 1.71 -24.00 9.21
CA GLU A 50 0.93 -24.54 8.09
C GLU A 50 -0.53 -24.09 8.07
N PHE A 51 -1.08 -23.70 9.23
CA PHE A 51 -2.49 -23.28 9.36
C PHE A 51 -2.69 -21.76 9.41
N LYS A 52 -1.61 -20.98 9.46
CA LYS A 52 -1.67 -19.51 9.40
C LYS A 52 -0.95 -19.04 8.15
N PRO A 53 -1.53 -18.10 7.38
CA PRO A 53 -0.82 -17.56 6.23
C PRO A 53 0.43 -16.81 6.72
N ILE A 54 1.55 -17.53 6.70
CA ILE A 54 2.86 -16.93 6.91
C ILE A 54 3.16 -16.11 5.68
N LEU A 55 3.64 -14.90 5.90
CA LEU A 55 4.18 -14.09 4.83
C LEU A 55 5.41 -14.80 4.25
N ARG A 56 5.21 -15.57 3.20
CA ARG A 56 6.33 -16.10 2.41
C ARG A 56 6.97 -14.96 1.65
N ALA A 57 8.29 -14.99 1.53
CA ALA A 57 9.00 -14.08 0.68
C ALA A 57 8.44 -14.13 -0.75
N LYS A 58 8.10 -12.97 -1.31
CA LYS A 58 7.85 -12.93 -2.75
C LYS A 58 9.14 -13.32 -3.46
N ALA A 59 8.99 -13.95 -4.58
CA ALA A 59 10.03 -14.34 -5.49
C ALA A 59 10.75 -13.14 -6.17
N ILE A 60 10.83 -11.99 -5.50
CA ILE A 60 11.39 -10.74 -6.05
C ILE A 60 12.44 -10.20 -5.10
N ALA A 61 13.63 -9.94 -5.61
CA ALA A 61 14.68 -9.22 -4.94
C ALA A 61 15.13 -8.01 -5.76
N PHE A 62 15.52 -6.93 -5.07
CA PHE A 62 16.12 -5.75 -5.69
C PHE A 62 17.59 -5.67 -5.28
N GLU A 63 18.47 -5.62 -6.26
CA GLU A 63 19.90 -5.51 -6.08
C GLU A 63 20.43 -4.18 -6.63
N ASN A 64 21.33 -3.53 -5.89
CA ASN A 64 22.05 -2.35 -6.38
C ASN A 64 23.40 -2.78 -6.93
N ALA A 65 23.76 -2.25 -8.09
CA ALA A 65 25.07 -2.47 -8.70
C ALA A 65 25.64 -1.16 -9.28
N ALA A 66 26.92 -1.16 -9.56
CA ALA A 66 27.59 -0.05 -10.21
C ALA A 66 27.72 -0.34 -11.73
N GLY A 67 27.58 0.68 -12.57
CA GLY A 67 27.75 0.56 -14.02
C GLY A 67 29.16 0.17 -14.50
N ARG A 68 30.12 0.10 -13.58
CA ARG A 68 31.49 -0.39 -13.86
C ARG A 68 31.69 -1.86 -13.55
N ASP A 69 30.72 -2.51 -12.95
CA ASP A 69 30.77 -3.94 -12.65
C ASP A 69 30.57 -4.75 -13.92
N ARG A 70 31.67 -5.31 -14.43
CA ARG A 70 31.65 -6.05 -15.71
C ARG A 70 30.85 -7.36 -15.61
N GLU A 71 30.91 -8.05 -14.49
CA GLU A 71 30.19 -9.32 -14.33
C GLU A 71 28.70 -9.07 -14.40
N VAL A 72 28.23 -8.01 -13.73
CA VAL A 72 26.82 -7.58 -13.77
C VAL A 72 26.42 -7.14 -15.18
N LEU A 73 27.24 -6.33 -15.86
CA LEU A 73 26.93 -5.87 -17.22
C LEU A 73 26.86 -7.04 -18.21
N ASP A 74 27.78 -8.00 -18.11
CA ASP A 74 27.77 -9.21 -18.94
C ASP A 74 26.53 -10.07 -18.65
N GLU A 75 26.13 -10.21 -17.39
CA GLU A 75 24.89 -10.90 -17.00
C GLU A 75 23.66 -10.21 -17.61
N LEU A 76 23.54 -8.89 -17.48
CA LEU A 76 22.42 -8.12 -18.02
C LEU A 76 22.37 -8.17 -19.54
N GLY A 77 23.51 -8.14 -20.22
CA GLY A 77 23.61 -8.32 -21.67
C GLY A 77 23.12 -9.68 -22.14
N ASN A 78 23.47 -10.74 -21.40
CA ASN A 78 23.09 -12.11 -21.71
C ASN A 78 21.67 -12.50 -21.25
N THR A 79 21.00 -11.65 -20.49
CA THR A 79 19.66 -11.92 -19.92
C THR A 79 18.64 -10.87 -20.37
N VAL A 80 18.64 -9.69 -19.75
CA VAL A 80 17.63 -8.65 -19.96
C VAL A 80 17.70 -8.03 -21.34
N LEU A 81 18.93 -7.80 -21.86
CA LEU A 81 19.16 -7.22 -23.17
C LEU A 81 19.43 -8.27 -24.26
N TYR A 82 19.20 -9.54 -23.98
CA TYR A 82 19.41 -10.59 -24.98
C TYR A 82 18.51 -10.37 -26.20
N GLY A 83 19.13 -10.28 -27.37
CA GLY A 83 18.44 -9.99 -28.65
C GLY A 83 18.07 -8.51 -28.86
N HIS A 84 18.35 -7.62 -27.92
CA HIS A 84 18.11 -6.18 -28.11
C HIS A 84 19.13 -5.60 -29.13
N PRO A 85 18.68 -4.88 -30.16
CA PRO A 85 19.58 -4.40 -31.25
C PRO A 85 20.69 -3.47 -30.75
N ASP A 86 20.41 -2.67 -29.71
CA ASP A 86 21.32 -1.69 -29.16
C ASP A 86 22.01 -2.13 -27.87
N ALA A 87 21.95 -3.44 -27.52
CA ALA A 87 22.44 -3.95 -26.22
C ALA A 87 23.86 -3.46 -25.89
N GLN A 88 24.80 -3.61 -26.83
CA GLN A 88 26.22 -3.22 -26.64
C GLN A 88 26.36 -1.70 -26.44
N ALA A 89 25.59 -0.89 -27.17
CA ALA A 89 25.63 0.57 -27.03
C ALA A 89 25.10 1.02 -25.66
N ILE A 90 24.02 0.39 -25.19
CA ILE A 90 23.41 0.63 -23.86
C ILE A 90 24.43 0.32 -22.77
N LEU A 91 25.00 -0.88 -22.77
CA LEU A 91 25.97 -1.31 -21.76
C LEU A 91 27.23 -0.44 -21.75
N THR A 92 27.75 -0.09 -22.95
CA THR A 92 28.90 0.81 -23.08
C THR A 92 28.60 2.18 -22.50
N LYS A 93 27.41 2.74 -22.74
CA LYS A 93 27.00 4.04 -22.21
C LYS A 93 26.90 3.99 -20.68
N ILE A 94 26.26 2.97 -20.12
CA ILE A 94 26.15 2.75 -18.66
C ILE A 94 27.54 2.69 -18.01
N GLN A 95 28.47 1.97 -18.65
CA GLN A 95 29.84 1.83 -18.16
C GLN A 95 30.61 3.15 -18.19
N VAL A 96 30.56 3.87 -19.31
CA VAL A 96 31.29 5.14 -19.52
C VAL A 96 30.78 6.21 -18.55
N GLU A 97 29.46 6.32 -18.42
CA GLU A 97 28.82 7.32 -17.57
C GLU A 97 28.74 6.89 -16.09
N ASN A 98 29.17 5.67 -15.81
CA ASN A 98 29.17 5.06 -14.47
C ASN A 98 27.80 5.17 -13.78
N ASP A 99 26.73 4.86 -14.52
CA ASP A 99 25.38 4.87 -13.97
C ASP A 99 25.25 3.90 -12.79
N ARG A 100 24.39 4.23 -11.84
CA ARG A 100 23.94 3.25 -10.83
C ARG A 100 22.89 2.34 -11.48
N LEU A 101 22.86 1.11 -11.05
CA LEU A 101 21.92 0.12 -11.52
C LEU A 101 21.05 -0.36 -10.37
N LEU A 102 19.74 -0.46 -10.59
CA LEU A 102 18.84 -1.24 -9.75
C LEU A 102 18.33 -2.41 -10.58
N ILE A 103 18.57 -3.62 -10.13
CA ILE A 103 18.24 -4.86 -10.81
C ILE A 103 17.10 -5.52 -10.06
N LEU A 104 16.08 -5.95 -10.81
CA LEU A 104 14.98 -6.76 -10.31
C LEU A 104 15.28 -8.23 -10.63
N ARG A 105 15.40 -9.07 -9.60
CA ARG A 105 15.67 -10.50 -9.74
C ARG A 105 14.45 -11.34 -9.40
N ASN A 106 14.26 -12.42 -10.16
CA ASN A 106 13.29 -13.46 -9.86
C ASN A 106 13.98 -14.56 -9.03
N THR A 107 13.66 -14.64 -7.74
CA THR A 107 14.30 -15.60 -6.83
C THR A 107 13.76 -17.02 -6.98
N VAL A 108 12.61 -17.22 -7.62
CA VAL A 108 12.05 -18.56 -7.90
C VAL A 108 12.76 -19.22 -9.08
N GLU A 109 13.20 -18.42 -10.07
CA GLU A 109 13.86 -18.91 -11.27
C GLU A 109 15.40 -18.85 -11.19
N GLY A 110 15.95 -19.04 -10.00
CA GLY A 110 17.40 -19.08 -9.78
C GLY A 110 18.06 -17.71 -9.79
N GLU A 111 17.39 -16.71 -9.22
CA GLU A 111 17.89 -15.33 -9.06
C GLU A 111 18.21 -14.61 -10.39
N ARG A 112 17.61 -15.03 -11.50
CA ARG A 112 17.82 -14.40 -12.80
C ARG A 112 17.29 -12.97 -12.84
N PRO A 113 18.03 -12.03 -13.47
CA PRO A 113 17.53 -10.68 -13.72
C PRO A 113 16.27 -10.70 -14.59
N ALA A 114 15.19 -10.06 -14.10
CA ALA A 114 13.95 -9.85 -14.85
C ALA A 114 13.91 -8.47 -15.50
N GLY A 115 14.70 -7.53 -15.00
CA GLY A 115 14.84 -6.18 -15.53
C GLY A 115 15.83 -5.37 -14.73
N PHE A 116 16.15 -4.18 -15.23
CA PHE A 116 16.97 -3.20 -14.52
C PHE A 116 16.63 -1.77 -14.94
N VAL A 117 16.98 -0.83 -14.09
CA VAL A 117 16.96 0.60 -14.37
C VAL A 117 18.36 1.17 -14.17
N SER A 118 18.79 2.01 -15.11
CA SER A 118 20.04 2.76 -15.02
C SER A 118 19.74 4.23 -14.71
N TYR A 119 20.46 4.80 -13.75
CA TYR A 119 20.25 6.16 -13.29
C TYR A 119 21.49 6.76 -12.63
N ARG A 120 21.56 8.08 -12.58
CA ARG A 120 22.60 8.82 -11.90
C ARG A 120 22.10 10.18 -11.41
N GLU A 121 22.93 10.80 -10.64
CA GLU A 121 22.77 12.16 -10.15
C GLU A 121 23.47 13.13 -11.09
N ILE A 122 22.84 14.26 -11.37
CA ILE A 122 23.42 15.33 -12.18
C ILE A 122 23.27 16.67 -11.47
N GLY A 123 24.29 17.51 -11.62
CA GLY A 123 24.27 18.90 -11.14
C GLY A 123 23.53 19.83 -12.11
N ASN A 124 23.25 21.03 -11.63
CA ASN A 124 22.64 22.08 -12.46
C ASN A 124 23.52 22.52 -13.66
N GLU A 125 24.83 22.34 -13.55
CA GLU A 125 25.83 22.61 -14.59
C GLU A 125 25.72 21.63 -15.76
N ASP A 126 25.33 20.39 -15.50
CA ASP A 126 25.26 19.32 -16.51
C ASP A 126 23.95 19.35 -17.31
N LEU A 127 22.96 20.10 -16.85
CA LEU A 127 21.59 20.10 -17.41
C LEU A 127 21.57 20.38 -18.91
N PHE A 128 22.33 21.38 -19.38
CA PHE A 128 22.35 21.69 -20.82
C PHE A 128 22.97 20.54 -21.64
N GLY A 129 24.02 19.92 -21.13
CA GLY A 129 24.65 18.76 -21.78
C GLY A 129 23.68 17.58 -21.94
N VAL A 130 22.83 17.37 -20.93
CA VAL A 130 21.82 16.29 -20.91
C VAL A 130 20.59 16.66 -21.76
N LEU A 131 20.01 17.84 -21.56
CA LEU A 131 18.76 18.24 -22.19
C LEU A 131 18.96 18.73 -23.63
N LYS A 132 20.11 19.34 -23.94
CA LYS A 132 20.44 19.99 -25.24
C LYS A 132 19.39 21.04 -25.66
N ASP A 133 18.66 21.56 -24.69
CA ASP A 133 17.66 22.61 -24.82
C ASP A 133 17.92 23.66 -23.73
N MET A 134 18.26 24.89 -24.16
CA MET A 134 18.64 25.96 -23.24
C MET A 134 17.46 26.48 -22.45
N GLU A 135 16.28 26.58 -23.04
CA GLU A 135 15.09 27.10 -22.38
C GLU A 135 14.63 26.12 -21.30
N LEU A 136 14.57 24.84 -21.64
CA LEU A 136 14.22 23.80 -20.68
C LEU A 136 15.26 23.69 -19.56
N ALA A 137 16.56 23.73 -19.89
CA ALA A 137 17.64 23.68 -18.90
C ALA A 137 17.56 24.87 -17.93
N ASN A 138 17.27 26.09 -18.42
CA ASN A 138 17.08 27.26 -17.57
C ASN A 138 15.80 27.19 -16.72
N LEU A 139 14.72 26.64 -17.26
CA LEU A 139 13.46 26.44 -16.52
C LEU A 139 13.68 25.48 -15.36
N VAL A 140 14.33 24.33 -15.60
CA VAL A 140 14.65 23.35 -14.56
C VAL A 140 15.60 23.96 -13.53
N ARG A 141 16.69 24.62 -13.97
CA ARG A 141 17.66 25.31 -13.10
C ARG A 141 17.01 26.38 -12.22
N GLY A 142 16.07 27.15 -12.77
CA GLY A 142 15.38 28.23 -12.04
C GLY A 142 14.46 27.70 -10.92
N LYS A 143 14.01 26.46 -11.03
CA LYS A 143 13.17 25.77 -10.04
C LYS A 143 13.96 24.80 -9.16
N SER A 144 15.16 24.39 -9.58
CA SER A 144 15.98 23.43 -8.85
C SER A 144 16.93 24.16 -7.90
N SER A 145 16.79 23.88 -6.63
CA SER A 145 17.76 24.28 -5.59
C SER A 145 18.76 23.17 -5.23
N ARG A 146 18.66 21.99 -5.88
CA ARG A 146 19.38 20.78 -5.53
C ARG A 146 19.74 19.98 -6.78
N GLU A 147 20.42 18.87 -6.57
CA GLU A 147 20.74 17.89 -7.57
C GLU A 147 19.47 17.25 -8.18
N ILE A 148 19.61 16.66 -9.34
CA ILE A 148 18.55 16.10 -10.14
C ILE A 148 18.83 14.63 -10.38
N LEU A 149 17.82 13.81 -10.27
CA LEU A 149 17.89 12.39 -10.59
C LEU A 149 17.69 12.20 -12.10
N LEU A 150 18.69 11.70 -12.80
CA LEU A 150 18.59 11.34 -14.22
C LEU A 150 18.41 9.84 -14.37
N ILE A 151 17.29 9.42 -14.92
CA ILE A 151 17.01 8.03 -15.31
C ILE A 151 17.38 7.89 -16.78
N THR A 152 18.35 7.03 -17.08
CA THR A 152 18.93 6.88 -18.42
C THR A 152 18.33 5.73 -19.21
N GLY A 153 17.68 4.77 -18.53
CA GLY A 153 16.97 3.67 -19.17
C GLY A 153 16.23 2.77 -18.18
N ILE A 154 15.16 2.15 -18.67
CA ILE A 154 14.38 1.14 -17.95
C ILE A 154 14.21 -0.03 -18.89
N TYR A 155 14.71 -1.19 -18.52
CA TYR A 155 14.74 -2.39 -19.35
C TYR A 155 14.15 -3.57 -18.59
N ALA A 156 13.26 -4.32 -19.24
CA ALA A 156 12.67 -5.53 -18.69
C ALA A 156 12.54 -6.57 -19.78
N ARG A 157 12.60 -7.83 -19.41
CA ARG A 157 12.42 -8.96 -20.33
C ARG A 157 10.95 -9.03 -20.78
N GLU A 158 10.72 -9.27 -22.06
CA GLU A 158 9.36 -9.47 -22.60
C GLU A 158 8.72 -10.77 -22.08
N ASP A 159 9.53 -11.80 -21.82
CA ASP A 159 9.13 -13.10 -21.27
C ASP A 159 9.10 -13.14 -19.73
N GLY A 160 9.35 -12.01 -19.09
CA GLY A 160 9.36 -11.86 -17.61
C GLY A 160 8.03 -12.13 -16.91
N THR A 161 6.97 -12.35 -17.67
CA THR A 161 5.68 -12.88 -17.23
C THR A 161 5.67 -14.41 -17.12
N GLY A 162 6.83 -15.06 -16.86
CA GLY A 162 6.89 -16.51 -16.71
C GLY A 162 5.66 -17.08 -16.03
N ASP A 163 5.32 -18.33 -16.28
CA ASP A 163 4.12 -19.09 -15.79
C ASP A 163 3.78 -18.90 -14.30
N SER A 164 4.68 -18.30 -13.52
CA SER A 164 4.52 -18.04 -12.08
C SER A 164 3.71 -16.78 -11.72
N GLY A 165 3.39 -15.88 -12.67
CA GLY A 165 2.64 -14.64 -12.40
C GLY A 165 3.29 -13.70 -11.35
N VAL A 166 4.55 -13.94 -11.00
CA VAL A 166 5.23 -13.35 -9.82
C VAL A 166 5.70 -11.93 -10.07
N ILE A 167 6.14 -11.62 -11.30
CA ILE A 167 6.61 -10.29 -11.65
C ILE A 167 5.65 -9.69 -12.69
N ARG A 168 4.63 -9.02 -12.21
CA ARG A 168 3.78 -8.22 -13.07
C ARG A 168 4.33 -6.79 -13.12
N ASP A 169 4.36 -6.19 -14.31
CA ASP A 169 4.76 -4.79 -14.52
C ASP A 169 6.18 -4.48 -13.96
N ALA A 170 7.19 -5.25 -14.40
CA ALA A 170 8.58 -5.07 -13.96
C ALA A 170 9.12 -3.63 -14.17
N PRO A 171 8.84 -2.93 -15.28
CA PRO A 171 9.26 -1.54 -15.46
C PRO A 171 8.71 -0.61 -14.38
N GLN A 172 7.45 -0.76 -13.99
CA GLN A 172 6.86 0.03 -12.90
C GLN A 172 7.52 -0.26 -11.55
N GLN A 173 7.72 -1.54 -11.23
CA GLN A 173 8.35 -1.91 -9.96
C GLN A 173 9.76 -1.35 -9.83
N LEU A 174 10.54 -1.38 -10.91
CA LEU A 174 11.88 -0.80 -10.98
C LEU A 174 11.86 0.72 -10.82
N LEU A 175 11.02 1.42 -11.56
CA LEU A 175 10.92 2.88 -11.50
C LEU A 175 10.48 3.34 -10.11
N VAL A 176 9.41 2.74 -9.57
CA VAL A 176 8.88 3.07 -8.24
C VAL A 176 9.93 2.84 -7.15
N GLU A 177 10.69 1.75 -7.25
CA GLU A 177 11.72 1.42 -6.27
C GLU A 177 12.88 2.42 -6.27
N VAL A 178 13.34 2.86 -7.46
CA VAL A 178 14.36 3.91 -7.57
C VAL A 178 13.83 5.21 -6.99
N LEU A 179 12.66 5.67 -7.43
CA LEU A 179 12.08 6.92 -6.96
C LEU A 179 11.86 6.92 -5.46
N ALA A 180 11.32 5.82 -4.90
CA ALA A 180 11.07 5.71 -3.47
C ALA A 180 12.33 5.74 -2.61
N LYS A 181 13.41 5.10 -3.05
CA LYS A 181 14.71 5.12 -2.36
C LYS A 181 15.40 6.47 -2.47
N GLU A 182 15.34 7.07 -3.63
CA GLU A 182 16.06 8.31 -3.92
C GLU A 182 15.35 9.55 -3.34
N LEU A 183 14.07 9.45 -2.90
CA LEU A 183 13.38 10.55 -2.20
C LEU A 183 14.08 10.99 -0.90
N GLU A 184 14.80 10.09 -0.24
CA GLU A 184 15.56 10.43 0.97
C GLU A 184 16.64 11.49 0.70
N LYS A 185 17.23 11.51 -0.51
CA LYS A 185 18.26 12.47 -0.93
C LYS A 185 17.69 13.83 -1.28
N ASN A 186 16.36 13.92 -1.38
CA ASN A 186 15.63 15.18 -1.58
C ASN A 186 16.00 15.90 -2.89
N TYR A 187 16.03 15.18 -3.99
CA TYR A 187 16.18 15.74 -5.34
C TYR A 187 15.05 16.70 -5.68
N SER A 188 15.36 17.70 -6.51
CA SER A 188 14.33 18.63 -7.00
C SER A 188 13.45 18.00 -8.07
N PHE A 189 14.06 17.31 -9.02
CA PHE A 189 13.41 16.67 -10.16
C PHE A 189 13.97 15.28 -10.43
N ALA A 190 13.13 14.42 -11.02
CA ALA A 190 13.60 13.28 -11.79
C ALA A 190 13.36 13.56 -13.27
N LEU A 191 14.40 13.31 -14.07
CA LEU A 191 14.38 13.38 -15.52
C LEU A 191 14.53 11.99 -16.11
N PHE A 192 13.78 11.69 -17.15
CA PHE A 192 14.01 10.54 -18.01
C PHE A 192 14.41 11.04 -19.40
N VAL A 193 15.57 10.61 -19.88
CA VAL A 193 16.10 11.03 -21.18
C VAL A 193 16.57 9.79 -21.95
N ALA A 194 15.88 9.48 -23.00
CA ALA A 194 16.20 8.35 -23.88
C ALA A 194 16.34 8.79 -25.34
N GLU A 195 17.24 8.15 -26.09
CA GLU A 195 17.37 8.35 -27.53
C GLU A 195 16.07 7.92 -28.24
N ARG A 196 15.88 8.43 -29.46
CA ARG A 196 14.67 8.12 -30.22
C ARG A 196 14.53 6.60 -30.47
N GLY A 197 13.34 6.09 -30.11
CA GLY A 197 13.00 4.67 -30.34
C GLY A 197 13.53 3.70 -29.28
N THR A 198 14.32 4.16 -28.31
CA THR A 198 14.81 3.30 -27.21
C THR A 198 13.81 3.20 -26.06
N ALA A 199 12.91 4.19 -25.89
CA ALA A 199 11.82 4.11 -24.92
C ALA A 199 10.61 3.42 -25.55
N THR A 200 10.22 2.29 -25.02
CA THR A 200 9.00 1.59 -25.43
C THR A 200 7.75 2.34 -25.00
N LYS A 201 6.60 2.08 -25.64
CA LYS A 201 5.31 2.64 -25.21
C LYS A 201 4.97 2.26 -23.75
N GLU A 202 5.39 1.09 -23.33
CA GLU A 202 5.20 0.61 -21.97
C GLU A 202 5.97 1.46 -20.96
N VAL A 203 7.25 1.75 -21.21
CA VAL A 203 8.06 2.63 -20.37
C VAL A 203 7.45 4.02 -20.27
N VAL A 204 7.02 4.60 -21.41
CA VAL A 204 6.34 5.91 -21.43
C VAL A 204 5.08 5.88 -20.55
N TYR A 205 4.25 4.86 -20.70
CA TYR A 205 3.03 4.71 -19.91
C TYR A 205 3.32 4.54 -18.41
N VAL A 206 4.40 3.85 -18.04
CA VAL A 206 4.85 3.73 -16.65
C VAL A 206 5.30 5.07 -16.09
N LEU A 207 6.05 5.87 -16.87
CA LEU A 207 6.45 7.23 -16.47
C LEU A 207 5.23 8.12 -16.21
N GLU A 208 4.28 8.15 -17.14
CA GLU A 208 3.07 8.97 -17.03
C GLU A 208 2.23 8.59 -15.80
N ARG A 209 2.14 7.30 -15.48
CA ARG A 209 1.48 6.82 -14.26
C ARG A 209 2.16 7.26 -12.95
N GLN A 210 3.44 7.63 -12.99
CA GLN A 210 4.14 8.20 -11.83
C GLN A 210 4.16 9.75 -11.84
N GLY A 211 3.40 10.39 -12.72
CA GLY A 211 3.28 11.84 -12.81
C GLY A 211 4.30 12.53 -13.70
N PHE A 212 5.16 11.78 -14.39
CA PHE A 212 6.06 12.38 -15.37
C PHE A 212 5.26 13.01 -16.52
N ILE A 213 5.66 14.21 -16.90
CA ILE A 213 5.09 14.94 -18.03
C ILE A 213 6.17 15.19 -19.09
N ARG A 214 5.74 15.27 -20.33
CA ARG A 214 6.62 15.69 -21.43
C ARG A 214 6.73 17.22 -21.40
N PRO A 215 7.92 17.78 -21.20
CA PRO A 215 8.10 19.23 -21.22
C PRO A 215 7.93 19.76 -22.64
N HIS A 216 7.61 21.06 -22.73
CA HIS A 216 7.69 21.77 -24.00
C HIS A 216 9.17 21.94 -24.40
N MET A 217 9.52 21.61 -25.63
CA MET A 217 10.88 21.70 -26.19
C MET A 217 10.94 22.85 -27.18
N ALA A 218 12.02 23.63 -27.12
CA ALA A 218 12.26 24.71 -28.08
C ALA A 218 12.51 24.17 -29.52
N ASP A 219 13.17 23.02 -29.63
CA ASP A 219 13.35 22.33 -30.90
C ASP A 219 12.30 21.20 -31.06
N GLU A 220 11.27 21.47 -31.86
CA GLU A 220 10.25 20.49 -32.21
C GLU A 220 10.79 19.28 -33.01
N ASN A 221 12.00 19.39 -33.59
CA ASN A 221 12.66 18.31 -34.31
C ASN A 221 13.50 17.41 -33.40
N ASP A 222 13.62 17.73 -32.12
CA ASP A 222 14.31 16.84 -31.17
C ASP A 222 13.55 15.52 -31.08
N LYS A 223 14.25 14.46 -31.47
CA LYS A 223 13.69 13.11 -31.56
C LYS A 223 13.84 12.30 -30.31
N ARG A 224 14.45 12.85 -29.25
CA ARG A 224 14.62 12.16 -27.97
C ARG A 224 13.29 12.10 -27.22
N THR A 225 13.18 11.13 -26.35
CA THR A 225 12.08 11.02 -25.40
C THR A 225 12.53 11.63 -24.09
N ILE A 226 11.96 12.80 -23.74
CA ILE A 226 12.26 13.52 -22.50
C ILE A 226 10.99 13.64 -21.67
N TYR A 227 11.08 13.20 -20.42
CA TYR A 227 10.03 13.32 -19.42
C TYR A 227 10.62 13.88 -18.12
N MET A 228 9.82 14.61 -17.37
CA MET A 228 10.23 15.18 -16.07
C MET A 228 9.12 15.10 -15.05
N VAL A 229 9.50 15.00 -13.78
CA VAL A 229 8.57 15.03 -12.63
C VAL A 229 9.19 15.81 -11.48
N ASP A 230 8.38 16.60 -10.81
CA ASP A 230 8.74 17.32 -9.59
C ASP A 230 8.71 16.36 -8.39
N MET A 231 9.82 16.27 -7.66
CA MET A 231 10.01 15.40 -6.50
C MET A 231 9.90 16.13 -5.15
N HIS A 232 9.65 17.44 -5.13
CA HIS A 232 9.66 18.22 -3.88
C HIS A 232 8.57 17.79 -2.91
N GLU A 233 7.35 17.60 -3.40
CA GLU A 233 6.17 17.26 -2.60
C GLU A 233 5.43 16.08 -3.20
N PRO A 234 5.97 14.85 -3.04
CA PRO A 234 5.39 13.66 -3.63
C PRO A 234 4.03 13.33 -3.02
N LEU A 235 3.15 12.74 -3.84
CA LEU A 235 1.99 12.01 -3.37
C LEU A 235 2.35 10.53 -3.28
N MET A 236 1.78 9.85 -2.29
CA MET A 236 1.93 8.41 -2.16
C MET A 236 0.59 7.71 -2.30
N PHE A 237 0.60 6.60 -2.99
CA PHE A 237 -0.54 5.73 -3.18
C PHE A 237 -0.18 4.29 -2.83
N LEU A 238 -0.90 3.72 -1.87
CA LEU A 238 -0.69 2.33 -1.43
C LEU A 238 -1.75 1.42 -2.03
N HIS A 239 -1.35 0.50 -2.88
CA HIS A 239 -2.22 -0.57 -3.39
C HIS A 239 -2.42 -1.64 -2.32
N ASN A 240 -3.67 -1.89 -1.97
CA ASN A 240 -4.01 -2.87 -0.94
C ASN A 240 -5.34 -3.61 -1.16
N LEU A 241 -5.94 -3.52 -2.33
CA LEU A 241 -7.23 -4.17 -2.60
C LEU A 241 -7.15 -5.68 -2.48
N ASP A 242 -6.04 -6.29 -2.90
CA ASP A 242 -5.76 -7.71 -2.76
C ASP A 242 -5.88 -8.21 -1.31
N THR A 243 -5.64 -7.30 -0.35
CA THR A 243 -5.75 -7.62 1.09
C THR A 243 -7.15 -7.39 1.67
N THR A 244 -8.10 -6.92 0.87
CA THR A 244 -9.48 -6.63 1.29
C THR A 244 -10.50 -7.64 0.79
N ILE A 245 -10.14 -8.46 -0.19
CA ILE A 245 -10.99 -9.47 -0.80
C ILE A 245 -10.73 -10.82 -0.14
N LYS A 246 -11.77 -11.61 0.09
CA LYS A 246 -11.68 -12.95 0.67
C LYS A 246 -11.39 -14.01 -0.38
N GLU A 247 -10.73 -15.08 0.03
CA GLU A 247 -10.71 -16.31 -0.75
C GLU A 247 -12.14 -16.91 -0.83
N PRO A 248 -12.51 -17.50 -1.97
CA PRO A 248 -11.67 -17.81 -3.14
C PRO A 248 -11.58 -16.68 -4.19
N PHE A 249 -12.21 -15.53 -3.96
CA PHE A 249 -12.23 -14.41 -4.92
C PHE A 249 -10.87 -13.72 -5.04
N ALA A 250 -10.11 -13.64 -3.94
CA ALA A 250 -8.80 -13.00 -3.93
C ALA A 250 -7.79 -13.66 -4.89
N SER A 251 -7.93 -14.96 -5.16
CA SER A 251 -7.12 -15.70 -6.13
C SER A 251 -7.79 -15.89 -7.50
N ASN A 252 -9.01 -15.39 -7.68
CA ASN A 252 -9.75 -15.52 -8.94
C ASN A 252 -9.11 -14.66 -10.04
N PRO A 253 -8.77 -15.22 -11.22
CA PRO A 253 -8.10 -14.48 -12.30
C PRO A 253 -8.88 -13.25 -12.78
N ALA A 254 -10.21 -13.32 -12.89
CA ALA A 254 -11.03 -12.18 -13.33
C ALA A 254 -11.03 -11.04 -12.29
N VAL A 255 -11.00 -11.37 -11.00
CA VAL A 255 -10.90 -10.39 -9.91
C VAL A 255 -9.51 -9.75 -9.90
N LEU A 256 -8.44 -10.53 -10.04
CA LEU A 256 -7.07 -10.02 -10.12
C LEU A 256 -6.87 -9.07 -11.30
N ASP A 257 -7.43 -9.41 -12.47
CA ASP A 257 -7.38 -8.53 -13.66
C ASP A 257 -8.14 -7.22 -13.44
N ALA A 258 -9.34 -7.28 -12.83
CA ALA A 258 -10.11 -6.09 -12.47
C ALA A 258 -9.36 -5.20 -11.49
N VAL A 259 -8.73 -5.77 -10.45
CA VAL A 259 -7.90 -5.04 -9.48
C VAL A 259 -6.74 -4.34 -10.18
N GLU A 260 -5.99 -5.04 -11.03
CA GLU A 260 -4.85 -4.45 -11.75
C GLU A 260 -5.28 -3.31 -12.69
N LYS A 261 -6.38 -3.50 -13.42
CA LYS A 261 -6.95 -2.47 -14.28
C LYS A 261 -7.37 -1.22 -13.50
N ASN A 262 -8.01 -1.43 -12.35
CA ASN A 262 -8.43 -0.35 -11.45
C ASN A 262 -7.23 0.41 -10.88
N HIS A 263 -6.15 -0.28 -10.48
CA HIS A 263 -4.90 0.34 -10.04
C HIS A 263 -4.37 1.31 -11.11
N LYS A 264 -4.27 0.86 -12.37
CA LYS A 264 -3.76 1.68 -13.48
C LYS A 264 -4.64 2.90 -13.76
N LYS A 265 -5.97 2.74 -13.74
CA LYS A 265 -6.91 3.85 -13.91
C LYS A 265 -6.75 4.90 -12.78
N LEU A 266 -6.68 4.44 -11.54
CA LEU A 266 -6.58 5.31 -10.37
C LEU A 266 -5.25 6.07 -10.35
N GLN A 267 -4.14 5.44 -10.72
CA GLN A 267 -2.84 6.11 -10.84
C GLN A 267 -2.92 7.30 -11.80
N ILE A 268 -3.48 7.10 -13.00
CA ILE A 268 -3.67 8.17 -13.98
C ILE A 268 -4.60 9.27 -13.46
N ALA A 269 -5.68 8.93 -12.76
CA ALA A 269 -6.56 9.93 -12.17
C ALA A 269 -5.84 10.77 -11.10
N MET A 270 -4.96 10.15 -10.31
CA MET A 270 -4.16 10.85 -9.29
C MET A 270 -3.13 11.81 -9.90
N THR A 271 -2.48 11.44 -11.02
CA THR A 271 -1.52 12.34 -11.67
C THR A 271 -2.18 13.62 -12.21
N LYS A 272 -3.48 13.59 -12.47
CA LYS A 272 -4.25 14.77 -12.89
C LYS A 272 -4.60 15.71 -11.75
N LEU A 273 -4.56 15.27 -10.48
CA LEU A 273 -4.78 16.13 -9.31
C LEU A 273 -3.69 17.21 -9.22
N TYR A 274 -2.44 16.82 -9.48
CA TYR A 274 -1.27 17.70 -9.42
C TYR A 274 -0.33 17.37 -10.60
N PRO A 275 -0.63 17.89 -11.80
CA PRO A 275 0.15 17.55 -13.00
C PRO A 275 1.63 17.92 -12.85
N GLY A 276 2.49 16.97 -13.16
CA GLY A 276 3.94 17.10 -13.06
C GLY A 276 4.54 16.85 -11.68
N ASN A 277 3.72 16.60 -10.65
CA ASN A 277 4.21 16.16 -9.33
C ASN A 277 4.31 14.63 -9.29
N LEU A 278 5.30 14.14 -8.55
CA LEU A 278 5.50 12.70 -8.37
C LEU A 278 4.31 12.05 -7.64
N VAL A 279 3.75 11.02 -8.25
CA VAL A 279 2.76 10.12 -7.65
C VAL A 279 3.40 8.75 -7.46
N LEU A 280 3.86 8.47 -6.25
CA LEU A 280 4.55 7.23 -5.95
C LEU A 280 3.56 6.11 -5.61
N SER A 281 3.50 5.10 -6.46
CA SER A 281 2.58 3.98 -6.37
C SER A 281 3.25 2.76 -5.75
N LEU A 282 2.99 2.48 -4.48
CA LEU A 282 3.60 1.39 -3.73
C LEU A 282 2.68 0.16 -3.64
N SER A 283 3.25 -1.02 -3.84
CA SER A 283 2.55 -2.30 -3.59
C SER A 283 2.64 -2.69 -2.12
N SER A 284 1.49 -2.93 -1.49
CA SER A 284 1.43 -3.46 -0.11
C SER A 284 2.20 -4.78 0.02
N GLY A 285 2.12 -5.64 -0.99
CA GLY A 285 2.81 -6.92 -0.99
C GLY A 285 4.34 -6.78 -0.93
N ILE A 286 4.94 -5.89 -1.72
CA ILE A 286 6.40 -5.63 -1.68
C ILE A 286 6.79 -5.02 -0.32
N MET A 287 6.00 -4.06 0.16
CA MET A 287 6.23 -3.43 1.47
C MET A 287 6.19 -4.46 2.61
N TYR A 288 5.22 -5.38 2.60
CA TYR A 288 5.11 -6.42 3.63
C TYR A 288 6.35 -7.32 3.69
N HIS A 289 6.89 -7.72 2.56
CA HIS A 289 8.11 -8.53 2.52
C HIS A 289 9.28 -7.82 3.16
N ARG A 290 9.47 -6.55 2.86
CA ARG A 290 10.54 -5.75 3.46
C ARG A 290 10.34 -5.52 4.95
N LEU A 291 9.10 -5.33 5.39
CA LEU A 291 8.79 -5.26 6.81
C LEU A 291 9.12 -6.57 7.52
N VAL A 292 8.80 -7.71 6.92
CA VAL A 292 9.18 -9.04 7.46
C VAL A 292 10.69 -9.14 7.59
N ASP A 293 11.46 -8.74 6.56
CA ASP A 293 12.93 -8.77 6.62
C ASP A 293 13.48 -7.93 7.77
N ARG A 294 12.93 -6.74 7.98
CA ARG A 294 13.35 -5.86 9.08
C ARG A 294 12.96 -6.43 10.45
N ILE A 295 11.76 -6.96 10.59
CA ILE A 295 11.27 -7.51 11.86
C ILE A 295 12.07 -8.78 12.23
N THR A 296 12.31 -9.68 11.28
CA THR A 296 13.09 -10.90 11.52
C THR A 296 14.55 -10.57 11.87
N ALA A 297 15.16 -9.58 11.19
CA ALA A 297 16.50 -9.10 11.51
C ALA A 297 16.57 -8.47 12.92
N LEU A 298 15.60 -7.63 13.32
CA LEU A 298 15.51 -7.05 14.66
C LEU A 298 15.29 -8.10 15.75
N ASN A 299 14.76 -9.24 15.39
CA ASN A 299 14.44 -10.36 16.26
C ASN A 299 15.55 -11.44 16.27
N ASP A 300 16.58 -11.27 15.45
CA ASP A 300 17.69 -12.22 15.27
C ASP A 300 17.19 -13.64 14.94
N VAL A 301 16.27 -13.72 13.98
CA VAL A 301 15.67 -14.98 13.51
C VAL A 301 15.71 -15.04 11.98
N PRO A 302 15.75 -16.27 11.42
CA PRO A 302 15.66 -16.44 9.97
C PRO A 302 14.34 -15.95 9.41
N ARG A 303 14.37 -15.49 8.17
CA ARG A 303 13.20 -15.11 7.38
C ARG A 303 12.32 -16.30 7.03
N GLU A 304 12.93 -17.46 6.82
CA GLU A 304 12.21 -18.69 6.53
C GLU A 304 11.71 -19.35 7.83
N PRO A 305 10.50 -19.91 7.82
CA PRO A 305 9.98 -20.64 8.98
C PRO A 305 10.89 -21.79 9.38
N LEU A 306 11.25 -21.86 10.66
CA LEU A 306 12.04 -22.98 11.21
C LEU A 306 11.14 -24.11 11.69
N VAL A 307 11.60 -25.34 11.49
CA VAL A 307 10.98 -26.54 12.07
C VAL A 307 12.10 -27.33 12.81
N PRO A 308 12.01 -27.51 14.15
CA PRO A 308 11.00 -26.97 15.07
C PRO A 308 11.08 -25.43 15.19
N ARG A 309 9.94 -24.82 15.49
CA ARG A 309 9.80 -23.36 15.57
C ARG A 309 10.68 -22.78 16.69
N ARG A 310 11.55 -21.82 16.33
CA ARG A 310 12.34 -21.05 17.28
C ARG A 310 11.89 -19.59 17.23
N LEU A 311 11.29 -19.11 18.31
CA LEU A 311 10.79 -17.74 18.41
C LEU A 311 11.88 -16.77 18.86
N GLY A 312 11.95 -15.64 18.21
CA GLY A 312 12.78 -14.52 18.61
C GLY A 312 12.33 -13.88 19.92
N LYS A 313 13.18 -12.99 20.47
CA LYS A 313 12.98 -12.36 21.78
C LYS A 313 11.85 -11.34 21.81
N ASN A 314 11.65 -10.62 20.69
CA ASN A 314 10.66 -9.56 20.60
C ASN A 314 9.34 -10.08 19.99
N MET A 315 8.28 -9.34 20.23
CA MET A 315 6.96 -9.59 19.67
C MET A 315 6.63 -8.56 18.58
N CYS A 316 6.09 -9.00 17.47
CA CYS A 316 5.57 -8.12 16.42
C CYS A 316 4.13 -7.73 16.74
N VAL A 317 3.87 -6.42 16.80
CA VAL A 317 2.55 -5.86 17.11
C VAL A 317 2.12 -4.90 16.00
N PRO A 318 1.48 -5.40 14.93
CA PRO A 318 0.79 -4.54 13.97
C PRO A 318 -0.34 -3.78 14.67
N PHE A 319 -0.49 -2.47 14.41
CA PHE A 319 -1.52 -1.66 15.06
C PHE A 319 -2.44 -0.90 14.08
N GLY A 320 -2.21 -1.09 12.77
CA GLY A 320 -3.05 -0.59 11.69
C GLY A 320 -3.71 -1.70 10.88
N LYS A 321 -3.90 -1.43 9.59
CA LYS A 321 -4.47 -2.42 8.65
C LYS A 321 -3.39 -3.37 8.07
N ILE A 322 -2.11 -3.02 8.28
CA ILE A 322 -0.97 -3.80 7.78
C ILE A 322 -0.83 -5.14 8.50
N LEU A 323 -0.34 -6.14 7.78
CA LEU A 323 -0.10 -7.51 8.29
C LEU A 323 -1.33 -8.15 8.96
N ARG A 324 -2.53 -7.62 8.70
CA ARG A 324 -3.76 -8.14 9.31
C ARG A 324 -3.95 -9.63 8.97
N GLY A 325 -4.17 -10.44 10.01
CA GLY A 325 -4.38 -11.89 9.86
C GLY A 325 -3.16 -12.68 9.38
N LYS A 326 -1.97 -12.07 9.32
CA LYS A 326 -0.73 -12.71 8.88
C LYS A 326 0.27 -12.82 10.04
N VAL A 327 1.16 -13.80 9.97
CA VAL A 327 2.20 -14.04 10.98
C VAL A 327 3.57 -13.78 10.38
N VAL A 328 4.40 -13.08 11.12
CA VAL A 328 5.80 -12.91 10.78
C VAL A 328 6.57 -14.20 11.14
N PRO A 329 7.39 -14.76 10.24
CA PRO A 329 8.16 -15.97 10.51
C PRO A 329 8.96 -15.88 11.82
N ASN A 330 9.00 -16.98 12.57
CA ASN A 330 9.79 -17.11 13.80
C ASN A 330 9.60 -16.00 14.84
N THR A 331 8.46 -15.29 14.77
CA THR A 331 8.17 -14.14 15.62
C THR A 331 6.76 -14.25 16.19
N VAL A 332 6.60 -14.02 17.49
CA VAL A 332 5.27 -13.89 18.09
C VAL A 332 4.59 -12.67 17.47
N THR A 333 3.43 -12.86 16.87
CA THR A 333 2.69 -11.78 16.20
C THR A 333 1.28 -11.69 16.78
N LYS A 334 0.93 -10.53 17.32
CA LYS A 334 -0.42 -10.22 17.82
C LYS A 334 -0.78 -8.79 17.42
N THR A 335 -1.86 -8.64 16.68
CA THR A 335 -2.33 -7.34 16.21
C THR A 335 -3.09 -6.59 17.31
N LEU A 336 -2.83 -5.28 17.44
CA LEU A 336 -3.72 -4.33 18.10
C LEU A 336 -4.75 -3.86 17.07
N HIS A 337 -6.00 -4.21 17.30
CA HIS A 337 -7.09 -3.86 16.40
C HIS A 337 -7.60 -2.47 16.74
N THR A 338 -7.05 -1.46 16.06
CA THR A 338 -7.44 -0.06 16.22
C THR A 338 -8.08 0.47 14.96
N ASP A 339 -9.05 1.35 15.13
CA ASP A 339 -9.67 2.08 14.04
C ASP A 339 -9.69 3.58 14.32
N LYS A 340 -9.84 4.35 13.26
CA LYS A 340 -10.02 5.78 13.29
C LYS A 340 -11.50 6.07 13.09
N VAL A 341 -12.17 6.52 14.15
CA VAL A 341 -13.61 6.75 14.15
C VAL A 341 -13.87 8.25 14.12
N TYR A 342 -14.40 8.72 13.00
CA TYR A 342 -14.78 10.12 12.82
C TYR A 342 -16.07 10.45 13.58
N GLU A 343 -16.13 11.66 14.15
CA GLU A 343 -17.38 12.23 14.59
C GLU A 343 -18.28 12.60 13.39
N PRO A 344 -19.60 12.70 13.58
CA PRO A 344 -20.54 12.95 12.48
C PRO A 344 -20.28 14.20 11.65
N ASP A 345 -19.62 15.21 12.23
CA ASP A 345 -19.24 16.46 11.57
C ASP A 345 -17.96 16.35 10.71
N LEU A 346 -17.26 15.20 10.79
CA LEU A 346 -16.01 14.90 10.09
C LEU A 346 -14.82 15.83 10.46
N ASN A 347 -14.96 16.66 11.50
CA ASN A 347 -13.90 17.60 11.91
C ASN A 347 -12.93 16.96 12.89
N SER A 348 -13.39 16.02 13.70
CA SER A 348 -12.60 15.31 14.69
C SER A 348 -12.77 13.81 14.57
N PHE A 349 -11.87 13.08 15.20
CA PHE A 349 -11.91 11.61 15.28
C PHE A 349 -11.22 11.13 16.56
N THR A 350 -11.56 9.93 16.96
CA THR A 350 -10.92 9.19 18.05
C THR A 350 -10.24 7.92 17.51
N ILE A 351 -9.26 7.41 18.25
CA ILE A 351 -8.68 6.08 18.00
C ILE A 351 -9.35 5.12 18.97
N GLU A 352 -10.09 4.18 18.42
CA GLU A 352 -10.90 3.22 19.16
C GLU A 352 -10.53 1.78 18.78
N PRO A 353 -10.95 0.79 19.59
CA PRO A 353 -10.89 -0.58 19.14
C PRO A 353 -11.73 -0.75 17.87
N PHE A 354 -11.28 -1.62 16.98
CA PHE A 354 -12.07 -1.97 15.82
C PHE A 354 -13.42 -2.56 16.26
N PRO A 355 -14.52 -2.28 15.56
CA PRO A 355 -15.83 -2.82 15.90
C PRO A 355 -15.78 -4.34 16.10
N TYR A 356 -16.46 -4.83 17.13
CA TYR A 356 -16.48 -6.24 17.57
C TYR A 356 -15.17 -6.78 18.15
N TYR A 357 -14.19 -5.91 18.46
CA TYR A 357 -13.00 -6.26 19.23
C TYR A 357 -13.08 -5.70 20.66
N SER A 358 -12.35 -6.31 21.58
CA SER A 358 -12.29 -5.86 22.96
C SER A 358 -11.70 -4.44 23.10
N PRO A 359 -11.99 -3.74 24.21
CA PRO A 359 -11.38 -2.46 24.52
C PRO A 359 -9.86 -2.48 24.39
N LEU A 360 -9.24 -1.36 24.00
CA LEU A 360 -7.78 -1.28 23.81
C LEU A 360 -7.01 -1.73 25.05
N LYS A 361 -7.52 -1.41 26.23
CA LYS A 361 -6.90 -1.84 27.50
C LYS A 361 -6.77 -3.37 27.56
N SER A 362 -7.84 -4.12 27.29
CA SER A 362 -7.81 -5.58 27.30
C SER A 362 -6.92 -6.17 26.20
N GLN A 363 -6.86 -5.52 25.03
CA GLN A 363 -5.92 -5.91 23.98
C GLN A 363 -4.47 -5.72 24.43
N ILE A 364 -4.16 -4.62 25.15
CA ILE A 364 -2.83 -4.32 25.69
C ILE A 364 -2.48 -5.30 26.82
N GLU A 365 -3.42 -5.62 27.72
CA GLU A 365 -3.25 -6.66 28.75
C GLU A 365 -2.89 -8.01 28.11
N THR A 366 -3.55 -8.36 27.01
CA THR A 366 -3.18 -9.55 26.21
C THR A 366 -1.75 -9.50 25.69
N ILE A 367 -1.30 -8.35 25.17
CA ILE A 367 0.08 -8.20 24.71
C ILE A 367 1.07 -8.32 25.87
N LYS A 368 0.75 -7.71 27.01
CA LYS A 368 1.55 -7.78 28.24
C LYS A 368 1.76 -9.21 28.71
N SER A 369 0.75 -10.08 28.57
CA SER A 369 0.82 -11.49 29.01
C SER A 369 1.87 -12.32 28.28
N PHE A 370 2.36 -11.87 27.13
CA PHE A 370 3.48 -12.51 26.42
C PHE A 370 4.85 -12.22 27.04
N ASP A 371 4.96 -11.24 27.92
CA ASP A 371 6.20 -10.81 28.60
C ASP A 371 7.37 -10.61 27.64
N ARG A 372 7.16 -9.84 26.56
CA ARG A 372 8.13 -9.58 25.50
C ARG A 372 8.18 -8.11 25.12
N PRO A 373 9.38 -7.57 24.82
CA PRO A 373 9.46 -6.26 24.16
C PRO A 373 8.72 -6.27 22.83
N VAL A 374 8.04 -5.17 22.51
CA VAL A 374 7.23 -5.07 21.28
C VAL A 374 7.96 -4.33 20.18
N ILE A 375 7.82 -4.81 18.95
CA ILE A 375 8.09 -4.10 17.72
C ILE A 375 6.73 -3.69 17.17
N LEU A 376 6.41 -2.39 17.24
CA LEU A 376 5.18 -1.84 16.68
C LEU A 376 5.31 -1.69 15.16
N VAL A 377 4.27 -2.10 14.40
CA VAL A 377 4.35 -2.12 12.94
C VAL A 377 3.14 -1.45 12.31
N ASP A 378 3.37 -0.56 11.32
CA ASP A 378 2.31 0.06 10.50
C ASP A 378 2.80 0.29 9.06
N ASP A 379 1.88 0.65 8.16
CA ASP A 379 2.19 0.99 6.77
C ASP A 379 2.83 2.37 6.65
N LEU A 380 2.34 3.35 7.38
CA LEU A 380 2.80 4.74 7.32
C LEU A 380 2.79 5.43 8.69
N VAL A 381 3.83 6.20 8.97
CA VAL A 381 3.80 7.22 10.03
C VAL A 381 3.95 8.60 9.40
N HIS A 382 2.84 9.36 9.43
CA HIS A 382 2.80 10.76 9.06
C HIS A 382 2.34 11.63 10.25
N THR A 383 1.07 11.54 10.66
CA THR A 383 0.53 12.27 11.81
C THR A 383 0.67 11.53 13.14
N ALA A 384 1.12 10.28 13.11
CA ALA A 384 1.34 9.41 14.29
C ALA A 384 0.15 9.31 15.27
N ASN A 385 -1.09 9.60 14.84
CA ASN A 385 -2.27 9.70 15.71
C ASN A 385 -2.49 8.42 16.55
N ARG A 386 -2.36 7.23 15.93
CA ARG A 386 -2.47 5.96 16.66
C ARG A 386 -1.36 5.79 17.70
N LEU A 387 -0.12 6.14 17.33
CA LEU A 387 1.03 6.02 18.25
C LEU A 387 0.94 6.99 19.43
N GLN A 388 0.37 8.19 19.23
CA GLN A 388 0.13 9.15 20.31
C GLN A 388 -0.84 8.59 21.37
N VAL A 389 -1.76 7.72 20.99
CA VAL A 389 -2.69 7.04 21.90
C VAL A 389 -2.06 5.76 22.49
N LEU A 390 -1.43 4.93 21.66
CA LEU A 390 -0.95 3.61 22.05
C LEU A 390 0.33 3.63 22.88
N VAL A 391 1.28 4.53 22.55
CA VAL A 391 2.59 4.56 23.23
C VAL A 391 2.47 4.88 24.72
N PRO A 392 1.67 5.88 25.17
CA PRO A 392 1.44 6.10 26.58
C PRO A 392 0.84 4.89 27.30
N GLN A 393 -0.21 4.28 26.73
CA GLN A 393 -0.89 3.11 27.32
C GLN A 393 0.06 1.91 27.47
N LEU A 394 0.86 1.60 26.44
CA LEU A 394 1.85 0.53 26.51
C LEU A 394 2.91 0.79 27.60
N ARG A 395 3.33 2.05 27.78
CA ARG A 395 4.29 2.44 28.82
C ARG A 395 3.71 2.36 30.23
N GLU A 396 2.45 2.79 30.41
CA GLU A 396 1.72 2.68 31.69
C GLU A 396 1.60 1.23 32.12
N ASP A 397 1.36 0.32 31.18
CA ASP A 397 1.31 -1.12 31.42
C ASP A 397 2.69 -1.79 31.55
N GLY A 398 3.77 -1.02 31.44
CA GLY A 398 5.15 -1.50 31.61
C GLY A 398 5.66 -2.33 30.44
N ILE A 399 5.05 -2.24 29.24
CA ILE A 399 5.45 -2.99 28.05
C ILE A 399 6.63 -2.27 27.36
N PRO A 400 7.81 -2.90 27.27
CA PRO A 400 8.96 -2.29 26.62
C PRO A 400 8.76 -2.17 25.12
N ILE A 401 8.83 -0.95 24.57
CA ILE A 401 8.78 -0.72 23.11
C ILE A 401 10.21 -0.77 22.58
N LYS A 402 10.54 -1.79 21.81
CA LYS A 402 11.86 -1.97 21.20
C LYS A 402 12.06 -0.97 20.07
N LYS A 403 11.11 -0.88 19.15
CA LYS A 403 11.16 -0.01 17.98
C LYS A 403 9.78 0.07 17.31
N VAL A 404 9.54 1.14 16.57
CA VAL A 404 8.47 1.21 15.55
C VAL A 404 9.10 0.94 14.19
N VAL A 405 8.52 0.04 13.40
CA VAL A 405 8.95 -0.31 12.04
C VAL A 405 7.78 -0.03 11.10
N VAL A 406 8.02 0.82 10.09
CA VAL A 406 6.95 1.25 9.18
C VAL A 406 7.37 1.11 7.72
N GLY A 407 6.38 0.97 6.84
CA GLY A 407 6.61 0.99 5.41
C GLY A 407 7.15 2.35 4.96
N VAL A 408 6.47 3.41 5.35
CA VAL A 408 6.83 4.79 4.98
C VAL A 408 6.90 5.69 6.21
N LEU A 409 7.93 6.54 6.28
CA LEU A 409 8.09 7.57 7.29
C LEU A 409 8.20 8.94 6.63
N SER A 410 7.27 9.85 6.93
CA SER A 410 7.39 11.25 6.52
C SER A 410 8.31 12.04 7.44
N GLY A 411 8.78 13.22 7.00
CA GLY A 411 9.55 14.12 7.85
C GLY A 411 8.77 14.54 9.09
N TYR A 412 7.52 14.95 8.92
CA TYR A 412 6.64 15.29 10.04
C TYR A 412 6.44 14.10 11.01
N GLY A 413 6.26 12.90 10.49
CA GLY A 413 6.16 11.68 11.30
C GLY A 413 7.46 11.40 12.06
N ARG A 414 8.63 11.67 11.46
CA ARG A 414 9.94 11.52 12.12
C ARG A 414 10.05 12.45 13.33
N ASP A 415 9.67 13.72 13.17
CA ASP A 415 9.71 14.71 14.28
C ASP A 415 8.78 14.30 15.43
N LEU A 416 7.57 13.83 15.12
CA LEU A 416 6.64 13.31 16.11
C LEU A 416 7.20 12.08 16.86
N MET A 417 7.87 11.17 16.16
CA MET A 417 8.50 10.01 16.80
C MET A 417 9.64 10.40 17.74
N GLN A 418 10.39 11.47 17.41
CA GLN A 418 11.38 12.05 18.31
C GLN A 418 10.73 12.63 19.57
N CYS A 419 9.60 13.36 19.42
CA CYS A 419 8.82 13.87 20.55
C CYS A 419 8.30 12.74 21.45
N LEU A 420 7.84 11.64 20.89
CA LEU A 420 7.40 10.46 21.61
C LEU A 420 8.58 9.67 22.25
N LYS A 421 9.82 10.00 21.91
CA LYS A 421 11.04 9.29 22.35
C LYS A 421 10.96 7.78 22.08
N VAL A 422 10.50 7.40 20.89
CA VAL A 422 10.43 6.01 20.42
C VAL A 422 11.29 5.87 19.17
N PRO A 423 12.26 4.92 19.15
CA PRO A 423 13.05 4.66 17.96
C PRO A 423 12.15 4.21 16.80
N VAL A 424 12.34 4.79 15.62
CA VAL A 424 11.60 4.45 14.41
C VAL A 424 12.55 4.03 13.29
N GLU A 425 12.14 3.07 12.48
CA GLU A 425 12.80 2.63 11.26
C GLU A 425 11.76 2.48 10.16
N SER A 426 12.09 2.87 8.93
CA SER A 426 11.20 2.78 7.79
C SER A 426 11.86 2.06 6.61
N ILE A 427 11.02 1.48 5.76
CA ILE A 427 11.47 0.93 4.47
C ILE A 427 11.79 2.07 3.52
N TYR A 428 10.91 3.09 3.47
CA TYR A 428 11.09 4.30 2.67
C TYR A 428 10.98 5.54 3.54
N SER A 429 11.86 6.51 3.30
CA SER A 429 11.82 7.83 3.93
C SER A 429 11.34 8.87 2.91
N MET A 430 10.27 9.57 3.22
CA MET A 430 9.67 10.61 2.35
C MET A 430 9.58 11.93 3.12
N PRO A 431 10.66 12.72 3.18
CA PRO A 431 10.74 13.90 4.04
C PRO A 431 9.58 14.88 3.85
N ASN A 432 9.22 15.17 2.60
CA ASN A 432 8.23 16.17 2.22
C ASN A 432 6.94 15.55 1.65
N LEU A 433 6.51 14.41 2.21
CA LEU A 433 5.26 13.77 1.77
C LEU A 433 4.09 14.75 1.87
N ARG A 434 3.49 15.12 0.73
CA ARG A 434 2.37 16.05 0.65
C ARG A 434 1.06 15.41 1.06
N GLN A 435 0.75 14.27 0.46
CA GLN A 435 -0.51 13.54 0.67
C GLN A 435 -0.29 12.05 0.45
N TRP A 436 -1.08 11.26 1.15
CA TRP A 436 -1.06 9.81 0.97
C TRP A 436 -2.47 9.24 0.90
N PHE A 437 -2.61 8.16 0.14
CA PHE A 437 -3.86 7.47 -0.06
C PHE A 437 -3.66 5.97 0.10
N VAL A 438 -4.63 5.34 0.72
CA VAL A 438 -4.76 3.88 0.74
C VAL A 438 -5.94 3.53 -0.15
N GLU A 439 -5.71 2.74 -1.19
CA GLU A 439 -6.70 2.48 -2.24
C GLU A 439 -8.03 2.02 -1.71
N SER A 440 -8.04 1.04 -0.81
CA SER A 440 -9.28 0.52 -0.24
C SER A 440 -10.12 1.58 0.48
N THR A 441 -9.51 2.66 1.01
CA THR A 441 -10.26 3.72 1.71
C THR A 441 -10.99 4.65 0.75
N LEU A 442 -10.60 4.65 -0.53
CA LEU A 442 -11.22 5.44 -1.58
C LEU A 442 -12.44 4.73 -2.20
N TYR A 443 -12.57 3.42 -2.01
CA TYR A 443 -13.60 2.61 -2.67
C TYR A 443 -14.77 2.35 -1.73
N PRO A 444 -15.96 2.94 -2.02
CA PRO A 444 -17.15 2.72 -1.22
C PRO A 444 -17.54 1.23 -1.15
N PHE A 445 -18.12 0.80 -0.05
CA PHE A 445 -18.45 -0.57 0.33
C PHE A 445 -17.27 -1.52 0.56
N ILE A 446 -16.08 -1.23 0.02
CA ILE A 446 -14.85 -2.00 0.28
C ILE A 446 -14.13 -1.45 1.51
N GLY A 447 -14.05 -0.12 1.63
CA GLY A 447 -13.37 0.55 2.72
C GLY A 447 -13.85 1.98 2.92
N GLY A 448 -13.06 2.74 3.64
CA GLY A 448 -13.34 4.09 4.09
C GLY A 448 -12.80 4.27 5.50
N ASP A 449 -13.04 5.43 6.08
CA ASP A 449 -12.84 5.66 7.51
C ASP A 449 -14.19 5.46 8.23
N THR A 450 -14.19 4.81 9.38
CA THR A 450 -15.41 4.60 10.17
C THR A 450 -15.94 5.94 10.67
N VAL A 451 -17.25 6.13 10.62
CA VAL A 451 -17.94 7.30 11.15
C VAL A 451 -18.91 6.87 12.24
N ARG A 452 -18.95 7.64 13.33
CA ARG A 452 -19.86 7.37 14.45
C ARG A 452 -21.30 7.68 14.05
N ARG A 453 -22.15 6.67 14.14
CA ARG A 453 -23.61 6.81 13.99
C ARG A 453 -24.31 5.95 15.01
N GLU A 454 -25.46 6.43 15.51
CA GLU A 454 -26.28 5.69 16.46
C GLU A 454 -26.94 4.47 15.82
N GLU A 455 -27.31 4.57 14.54
CA GLU A 455 -27.98 3.51 13.80
C GLU A 455 -27.14 3.01 12.64
N MET A 456 -27.03 1.70 12.50
CA MET A 456 -26.47 1.07 11.31
C MET A 456 -27.55 0.99 10.22
N LYS A 457 -27.23 1.51 9.04
CA LYS A 457 -28.12 1.54 7.86
C LYS A 457 -28.33 0.16 7.22
N VAL A 458 -27.36 -0.72 7.40
CA VAL A 458 -27.39 -2.13 6.96
C VAL A 458 -26.88 -2.98 8.10
N ALA A 459 -27.60 -4.03 8.46
CA ALA A 459 -27.21 -4.92 9.54
C ALA A 459 -25.84 -5.56 9.24
N GLY A 460 -24.90 -5.49 10.21
CA GLY A 460 -23.56 -6.04 10.08
C GLY A 460 -22.56 -5.21 9.28
N LEU A 461 -22.93 -4.06 8.71
CA LEU A 461 -22.04 -3.13 8.02
C LEU A 461 -21.86 -1.85 8.82
N GLN A 462 -20.61 -1.51 9.14
CA GLN A 462 -20.29 -0.27 9.85
C GLN A 462 -20.44 0.94 8.90
N PRO A 463 -21.00 2.07 9.38
CA PRO A 463 -21.03 3.32 8.65
C PRO A 463 -19.61 3.81 8.35
N SER A 464 -19.38 4.23 7.11
CA SER A 464 -18.07 4.75 6.69
C SER A 464 -18.20 6.04 5.90
N ILE A 465 -17.10 6.77 5.85
CA ILE A 465 -16.93 7.93 4.99
C ILE A 465 -15.76 7.70 4.03
N ASN A 466 -16.03 7.89 2.75
CA ASN A 466 -14.99 7.93 1.73
C ASN A 466 -14.70 9.40 1.44
N MET A 467 -13.42 9.80 1.54
CA MET A 467 -13.00 11.19 1.31
C MET A 467 -12.93 11.52 -0.18
N ILE A 468 -14.04 11.26 -0.88
CA ILE A 468 -14.29 11.56 -2.29
C ILE A 468 -15.72 12.08 -2.47
N LEU A 469 -15.97 12.84 -3.55
CA LEU A 469 -17.32 13.26 -3.91
C LEU A 469 -18.15 12.04 -4.40
N PRO A 470 -19.46 11.96 -4.16
CA PRO A 470 -20.30 12.91 -3.41
C PRO A 470 -20.36 12.65 -1.89
N TYR A 471 -19.59 11.73 -1.33
CA TYR A 471 -19.69 11.31 0.07
C TYR A 471 -19.15 12.38 1.03
N ALA A 472 -17.98 12.93 0.72
CA ALA A 472 -17.37 14.02 1.47
C ALA A 472 -16.56 14.93 0.56
N THR A 473 -16.31 16.17 1.00
CA THR A 473 -15.34 17.03 0.31
C THR A 473 -13.92 16.58 0.64
N PRO A 474 -13.14 16.12 -0.35
CA PRO A 474 -11.75 15.72 -0.12
C PRO A 474 -10.91 16.89 0.39
N ARG A 475 -10.04 16.61 1.35
CA ARG A 475 -9.11 17.62 1.91
C ARG A 475 -7.86 17.73 1.02
N LEU A 476 -8.05 18.10 -0.24
CA LEU A 476 -7.01 18.25 -1.24
C LEU A 476 -6.87 19.72 -1.61
N SER A 477 -5.79 20.37 -1.16
CA SER A 477 -5.53 21.78 -1.45
C SER A 477 -4.76 21.95 -2.77
N GLY A 478 -5.14 22.93 -3.58
CA GLY A 478 -4.40 23.30 -4.79
C GLY A 478 -4.65 22.44 -6.03
N CYS A 479 -5.61 21.51 -6.01
CA CYS A 479 -6.09 20.82 -7.21
C CYS A 479 -7.29 21.54 -7.85
N SER A 480 -7.50 21.33 -9.15
CA SER A 480 -8.68 21.88 -9.82
C SER A 480 -9.96 21.13 -9.43
N ARG A 481 -11.11 21.82 -9.51
CA ARG A 481 -12.42 21.21 -9.24
C ARG A 481 -12.71 20.07 -10.23
N GLU A 482 -12.34 20.25 -11.49
CA GLU A 482 -12.50 19.27 -12.54
C GLU A 482 -11.70 17.99 -12.24
N ALA A 483 -10.42 18.14 -11.87
CA ALA A 483 -9.57 17.00 -11.51
C ALA A 483 -10.12 16.25 -10.27
N LEU A 484 -10.67 16.99 -9.30
CA LEU A 484 -11.28 16.41 -8.11
C LEU A 484 -12.52 15.57 -8.44
N VAL A 485 -13.39 16.07 -9.34
CA VAL A 485 -14.57 15.33 -9.81
C VAL A 485 -14.15 14.10 -10.60
N GLU A 486 -13.18 14.21 -11.52
CA GLU A 486 -12.67 13.09 -12.30
C GLU A 486 -12.01 12.01 -11.42
N PHE A 487 -11.24 12.42 -10.41
CA PHE A 487 -10.66 11.52 -9.42
C PHE A 487 -11.75 10.77 -8.64
N SER A 488 -12.76 11.49 -8.15
CA SER A 488 -13.88 10.91 -7.40
C SER A 488 -14.69 9.94 -8.26
N ALA A 489 -14.97 10.31 -9.51
CA ALA A 489 -15.65 9.44 -10.45
C ALA A 489 -14.85 8.15 -10.71
N CYS A 490 -13.55 8.26 -10.92
CA CYS A 490 -12.66 7.10 -11.10
C CYS A 490 -12.71 6.15 -9.90
N CYS A 491 -12.73 6.68 -8.66
CA CYS A 491 -12.83 5.84 -7.46
C CYS A 491 -14.14 5.06 -7.40
N ILE A 492 -15.27 5.72 -7.71
CA ILE A 492 -16.59 5.08 -7.70
C ILE A 492 -16.72 4.07 -8.85
N GLU A 493 -16.25 4.43 -10.06
CA GLU A 493 -16.23 3.53 -11.22
C GLU A 493 -15.41 2.28 -10.95
N ASN A 494 -14.22 2.43 -10.36
CA ASN A 494 -13.36 1.32 -10.01
C ASN A 494 -14.01 0.41 -8.95
N SER A 495 -14.67 0.99 -7.94
CA SER A 495 -15.42 0.21 -6.95
C SER A 495 -16.57 -0.54 -7.61
N ARG A 496 -17.37 0.13 -8.47
CA ARG A 496 -18.44 -0.49 -9.23
C ARG A 496 -17.96 -1.64 -10.12
N ASP A 497 -16.94 -1.40 -10.92
CA ASP A 497 -16.37 -2.38 -11.86
C ASP A 497 -15.88 -3.62 -11.08
N LEU A 498 -15.24 -3.44 -9.93
CA LEU A 498 -14.80 -4.53 -9.08
C LEU A 498 -15.98 -5.31 -8.49
N PHE A 499 -17.03 -4.63 -8.00
CA PHE A 499 -18.21 -5.31 -7.49
C PHE A 499 -18.97 -6.06 -8.58
N GLN A 500 -19.09 -5.52 -9.79
CA GLN A 500 -19.71 -6.25 -10.92
C GLN A 500 -18.98 -7.57 -11.20
N VAL A 501 -17.67 -7.59 -11.13
CA VAL A 501 -16.88 -8.83 -11.27
C VAL A 501 -17.10 -9.77 -10.09
N LEU A 502 -17.03 -9.26 -8.85
CA LEU A 502 -17.27 -10.06 -7.64
C LEU A 502 -18.69 -10.66 -7.63
N GLU A 503 -19.71 -9.89 -7.99
CA GLU A 503 -21.10 -10.31 -8.09
C GLU A 503 -21.30 -11.41 -9.15
N ALA A 504 -20.62 -11.28 -10.30
CA ALA A 504 -20.66 -12.29 -11.37
C ALA A 504 -19.98 -13.60 -10.92
N GLU A 505 -18.78 -13.52 -10.34
CA GLU A 505 -18.04 -14.70 -9.87
C GLU A 505 -18.74 -15.37 -8.67
N TYR A 506 -19.30 -14.57 -7.75
CA TYR A 506 -20.08 -15.07 -6.63
C TYR A 506 -21.32 -15.84 -7.11
N ARG A 507 -22.04 -15.31 -8.11
CA ARG A 507 -23.21 -15.99 -8.71
C ARG A 507 -22.83 -17.31 -9.40
N LYS A 508 -21.69 -17.32 -10.12
CA LYS A 508 -21.19 -18.55 -10.75
C LYS A 508 -20.89 -19.64 -9.71
N MET A 509 -20.31 -19.24 -8.57
CA MET A 509 -19.83 -20.17 -7.55
C MET A 509 -20.96 -20.69 -6.63
N TYR A 510 -21.87 -19.79 -6.23
CA TYR A 510 -22.87 -20.11 -5.19
C TYR A 510 -24.31 -20.13 -5.70
N ALA A 511 -24.56 -19.83 -6.97
CA ALA A 511 -25.90 -19.67 -7.56
C ALA A 511 -26.81 -18.68 -6.80
N LYS A 512 -26.20 -17.66 -6.16
CA LYS A 512 -26.85 -16.62 -5.35
C LYS A 512 -26.36 -15.25 -5.78
N ASN A 513 -27.11 -14.20 -5.44
CA ASN A 513 -26.65 -12.82 -5.64
C ASN A 513 -25.80 -12.36 -4.45
N LEU A 514 -24.71 -11.64 -4.74
CA LEU A 514 -23.93 -10.92 -3.74
C LEU A 514 -24.65 -9.58 -3.46
N THR A 515 -25.38 -9.53 -2.36
CA THR A 515 -26.16 -8.35 -1.91
C THR A 515 -25.45 -7.66 -0.75
N LEU A 516 -25.91 -6.49 -0.31
CA LEU A 516 -25.31 -5.80 0.83
C LEU A 516 -25.28 -6.66 2.09
N SER A 517 -26.35 -7.43 2.36
CA SER A 517 -26.42 -8.37 3.50
C SER A 517 -25.38 -9.51 3.42
N ARG A 518 -24.76 -9.73 2.26
CA ARG A 518 -23.78 -10.80 2.00
C ARG A 518 -22.38 -10.29 1.67
N LEU A 519 -22.14 -8.99 1.68
CA LEU A 519 -20.84 -8.43 1.32
C LEU A 519 -19.67 -9.04 2.12
N SER A 520 -19.91 -9.38 3.39
CA SER A 520 -18.92 -10.04 4.23
C SER A 520 -18.50 -11.43 3.75
N GLU A 521 -19.22 -12.03 2.80
CA GLU A 521 -18.83 -13.31 2.19
C GLU A 521 -17.70 -13.13 1.14
N ALA A 522 -17.57 -11.95 0.54
CA ALA A 522 -16.56 -11.65 -0.48
C ALA A 522 -15.51 -10.62 -0.03
N VAL A 523 -15.89 -9.67 0.82
CA VAL A 523 -15.02 -8.59 1.33
C VAL A 523 -14.70 -8.85 2.80
N ILE A 524 -13.45 -8.62 3.22
CA ILE A 524 -12.99 -8.96 4.59
C ILE A 524 -13.70 -8.12 5.65
N LEU A 525 -13.81 -6.81 5.42
CA LEU A 525 -14.45 -5.86 6.32
C LEU A 525 -15.22 -4.84 5.50
N PRO A 526 -16.36 -5.25 4.93
CA PRO A 526 -17.17 -4.35 4.12
C PRO A 526 -17.75 -3.25 5.00
N LEU A 527 -17.81 -2.05 4.45
CA LEU A 527 -18.36 -0.88 5.11
C LEU A 527 -19.57 -0.37 4.32
N CYS A 528 -20.41 0.42 4.98
CA CYS A 528 -21.57 1.05 4.34
C CYS A 528 -21.33 2.56 4.25
N PRO A 529 -21.21 3.14 3.03
CA PRO A 529 -21.00 4.57 2.88
C PRO A 529 -22.12 5.39 3.53
N ASP A 530 -21.77 6.31 4.41
CA ASP A 530 -22.72 7.21 5.03
C ASP A 530 -22.95 8.45 4.15
N LYS A 531 -24.18 8.66 3.74
CA LYS A 531 -24.63 9.82 2.94
C LYS A 531 -25.56 10.74 3.72
N GLY A 532 -25.52 10.67 5.04
CA GLY A 532 -26.41 11.44 5.92
C GLY A 532 -27.72 10.71 6.25
N SER A 533 -28.64 11.44 6.91
CA SER A 533 -29.86 10.86 7.53
C SER A 533 -30.93 10.41 6.52
N CYS A 534 -30.87 10.88 5.26
CA CYS A 534 -31.97 10.70 4.32
C CYS A 534 -31.84 9.47 3.41
N MET A 535 -30.80 8.64 3.57
CA MET A 535 -30.58 7.50 2.70
C MET A 535 -30.82 6.18 3.42
N GLU A 536 -31.74 5.42 2.89
CA GLU A 536 -31.97 4.02 3.28
C GLU A 536 -31.31 3.10 2.25
N TYR A 537 -30.71 2.02 2.74
CA TYR A 537 -30.15 0.96 1.91
C TYR A 537 -31.07 -0.27 1.98
N ASP A 538 -31.48 -0.78 0.81
CA ASP A 538 -32.09 -2.11 0.72
C ASP A 538 -30.96 -3.16 0.73
N GLU A 539 -30.87 -3.94 1.79
CA GLU A 539 -29.86 -4.96 1.98
C GLU A 539 -29.92 -6.11 0.96
N ASN A 540 -31.02 -6.22 0.20
CA ASN A 540 -31.20 -7.21 -0.86
C ASN A 540 -30.66 -6.75 -2.21
N LEU A 541 -30.24 -5.49 -2.34
CA LEU A 541 -29.63 -4.98 -3.56
C LEU A 541 -28.12 -5.18 -3.54
N ALA A 542 -27.53 -5.21 -4.72
CA ALA A 542 -26.08 -5.30 -4.92
C ALA A 542 -25.40 -3.94 -4.72
N ALA A 543 -24.13 -3.94 -4.30
CA ALA A 543 -23.36 -2.71 -4.11
C ALA A 543 -23.18 -1.93 -5.41
N SER A 544 -23.03 -2.63 -6.55
CA SER A 544 -22.89 -2.02 -7.88
C SER A 544 -24.05 -1.12 -8.26
N VAL A 545 -25.29 -1.44 -7.82
CA VAL A 545 -26.49 -0.61 -8.07
C VAL A 545 -26.40 0.75 -7.40
N TYR A 546 -25.92 0.77 -6.15
CA TYR A 546 -25.76 2.03 -5.41
C TYR A 546 -24.63 2.89 -5.99
N LEU A 547 -23.54 2.25 -6.42
CA LEU A 547 -22.41 2.94 -7.04
C LEU A 547 -22.78 3.58 -8.39
N GLU A 548 -23.66 2.96 -9.17
CA GLU A 548 -24.18 3.55 -10.40
C GLU A 548 -25.01 4.83 -10.11
N ASN A 549 -25.89 4.79 -9.12
CA ASN A 549 -26.66 5.96 -8.67
C ASN A 549 -25.75 7.07 -8.13
N ASP A 550 -24.63 6.72 -7.49
CA ASP A 550 -23.67 7.68 -6.97
C ASP A 550 -22.89 8.37 -8.08
N LEU A 551 -22.53 7.65 -9.13
CA LEU A 551 -21.96 8.22 -10.34
C LEU A 551 -22.91 9.22 -11.01
N GLU A 552 -24.19 8.87 -11.16
CA GLU A 552 -25.19 9.80 -11.71
C GLU A 552 -25.28 11.07 -10.84
N THR A 553 -25.28 10.92 -9.53
CA THR A 553 -25.31 12.05 -8.59
C THR A 553 -24.09 12.93 -8.75
N LEU A 554 -22.90 12.34 -8.85
CA LEU A 554 -21.65 13.06 -9.05
C LEU A 554 -21.63 13.84 -10.37
N TRP A 555 -22.14 13.24 -11.46
CA TRP A 555 -22.21 13.93 -12.76
C TRP A 555 -23.19 15.09 -12.75
N ARG A 556 -24.32 14.97 -12.06
CA ARG A 556 -25.23 16.10 -11.84
C ARG A 556 -24.55 17.21 -11.02
N MET A 557 -23.80 16.87 -9.96
CA MET A 557 -23.03 17.86 -9.19
C MET A 557 -22.00 18.59 -10.05
N LYS A 558 -21.31 17.87 -10.96
CA LYS A 558 -20.34 18.47 -11.88
C LYS A 558 -20.91 19.64 -12.67
N GLU A 559 -22.15 19.50 -13.18
CA GLU A 559 -22.81 20.56 -13.95
C GLU A 559 -23.01 21.84 -13.14
N PHE A 560 -23.28 21.72 -11.83
CA PHE A 560 -23.44 22.88 -10.94
C PHE A 560 -22.08 23.45 -10.53
N MET A 561 -21.07 22.63 -10.26
CA MET A 561 -19.75 23.05 -9.81
C MET A 561 -18.95 23.79 -10.89
N ILE A 562 -19.17 23.50 -12.17
CA ILE A 562 -18.47 24.11 -13.30
C ILE A 562 -19.16 25.37 -13.80
N LYS A 563 -20.48 25.49 -13.62
CA LYS A 563 -21.27 26.66 -14.02
C LYS A 563 -21.27 27.81 -12.99
N GLY A 564 -20.81 27.61 -11.77
CA GLY A 564 -20.65 28.60 -10.71
C GLY A 564 -19.18 28.94 -10.46
#